data_354bb77f4f109ed61907bef39ea8de63
#
_entry.id   354bb77f4f109ed61907bef39ea8de63
#
_cell.length_a   1.000
_cell.length_b   1.000
_cell.length_c   1.000
_cell.angle_alpha   90.00
_cell.angle_beta   90.00
_cell.angle_gamma   90.00
#
_symmetry.space_group_name_H-M   'P 1'
#
loop_
_entity.id
_entity.type
_entity.pdbx_description
1 polymer ?
#
loop_
_entity_poly.entity_id
_entity_poly.type
_entity_poly.pdbx_seq_one_letter_code
_entity_poly.pdbx_strand_id
1 'polypeptide(L)'
;MKKILAIAAVAALTAGVSAYAANPFSDVSTDDWAYQAVSDLSDQGVVEGYPDGTFKGERNMTRYELAQVIARLMAREDQLNAEQKATLDKLAGEYADELANLGVRVSNLEKKVGNISWSGDARMRYQNKSNDTDNWDGRMRIVAKAAVNDSTYAQARFVSEMNFKDSKDANTYADQLFVNHGFGDFAVRLGRQPVTFGNQGGWLYGSAKGYDGAQLSYKGDRFGATVGYGQFNTSDYGTDFTERNAFFAKGSADLKVAKLGVDYIRFTGDEHENLIGANLMIPAGDFRVFGEYWKNTSVDHDYDRAWNAGIGYGKMDLKKPGSFALSLAYNDVDYGVHFGGTGLQTDVLSQLTNKATYGDAWNVTFWNAMADVTLQKNVYLHAEYAFDVDAEDSDTDAKDAWNVSLNYKF
;
A
#
# COMPACT_ATOMS: atom_id res chain seq x y z
N MET A 1 -46.56 19.94 -8.68
CA MET A 1 -46.65 19.72 -10.14
C MET A 1 -45.69 20.54 -10.97
N LYS A 2 -45.66 21.88 -10.89
CA LYS A 2 -44.74 22.73 -11.73
C LYS A 2 -43.24 22.38 -11.57
N LYS A 3 -42.81 21.91 -10.40
CA LYS A 3 -41.39 21.63 -10.13
C LYS A 3 -40.93 20.27 -10.65
N ILE A 4 -41.81 19.28 -10.65
CA ILE A 4 -41.55 17.96 -11.27
C ILE A 4 -41.48 18.10 -12.79
N LEU A 5 -42.30 19.01 -13.35
CA LEU A 5 -42.31 19.40 -14.75
C LEU A 5 -40.94 19.97 -15.23
N ALA A 6 -40.26 20.78 -14.38
CA ALA A 6 -38.98 21.35 -14.77
C ALA A 6 -37.87 20.28 -14.79
N ILE A 7 -37.90 19.28 -13.89
CA ILE A 7 -36.97 18.14 -13.88
C ILE A 7 -37.22 17.23 -15.08
N ALA A 8 -38.51 16.94 -15.39
CA ALA A 8 -38.88 16.19 -16.58
C ALA A 8 -38.45 16.88 -17.86
N ALA A 9 -38.52 18.23 -17.93
CA ALA A 9 -38.05 19.00 -19.08
C ALA A 9 -36.52 18.95 -19.28
N VAL A 10 -35.75 18.89 -18.18
CA VAL A 10 -34.27 18.73 -18.27
C VAL A 10 -33.91 17.34 -18.82
N ALA A 11 -34.63 16.30 -18.43
CA ALA A 11 -34.38 14.94 -18.89
C ALA A 11 -34.91 14.65 -20.31
N ALA A 12 -36.07 15.19 -20.67
CA ALA A 12 -36.66 15.00 -22.00
C ALA A 12 -35.79 15.60 -23.12
N LEU A 13 -34.92 16.60 -22.80
CA LEU A 13 -34.02 17.21 -23.77
C LEU A 13 -32.73 16.39 -23.99
N THR A 14 -32.45 15.36 -23.13
CA THR A 14 -31.29 14.46 -23.32
C THR A 14 -31.62 13.26 -24.22
N ALA A 15 -32.90 12.99 -24.47
CA ALA A 15 -33.36 11.82 -25.24
C ALA A 15 -33.18 12.05 -26.75
N GLY A 16 -32.03 11.72 -27.29
CA GLY A 16 -31.87 11.44 -28.72
C GLY A 16 -32.44 10.05 -29.01
N VAL A 17 -33.60 10.01 -29.65
CA VAL A 17 -34.26 8.86 -30.32
C VAL A 17 -34.02 7.50 -29.67
N SER A 18 -34.76 7.13 -28.68
CA SER A 18 -34.73 5.79 -28.12
C SER A 18 -35.93 4.93 -28.54
N ALA A 19 -35.62 3.68 -28.76
CA ALA A 19 -36.60 2.60 -28.93
C ALA A 19 -37.55 2.52 -27.73
N TYR A 20 -38.81 2.19 -27.97
CA TYR A 20 -39.86 2.00 -26.97
C TYR A 20 -39.36 1.14 -25.79
N ALA A 21 -38.99 1.77 -24.69
CA ALA A 21 -38.75 1.08 -23.43
C ALA A 21 -40.12 0.72 -22.81
N ALA A 22 -40.25 -0.47 -22.24
CA ALA A 22 -41.41 -0.85 -21.48
C ALA A 22 -41.58 0.10 -20.29
N ASN A 23 -42.84 0.50 -19.99
CA ASN A 23 -43.14 1.37 -18.85
C ASN A 23 -42.55 0.77 -17.55
N PRO A 24 -41.58 1.42 -16.89
CA PRO A 24 -40.98 0.90 -15.67
C PRO A 24 -41.92 0.95 -14.45
N PHE A 25 -43.04 1.71 -14.55
CA PHE A 25 -43.96 1.88 -13.44
C PHE A 25 -45.39 1.60 -13.86
N SER A 26 -46.09 0.80 -13.05
CA SER A 26 -47.44 0.31 -13.36
C SER A 26 -48.54 1.37 -13.25
N ASP A 27 -48.27 2.49 -12.58
CA ASP A 27 -49.19 3.60 -12.31
C ASP A 27 -48.97 4.84 -13.18
N VAL A 28 -48.08 4.78 -14.18
CA VAL A 28 -47.87 5.85 -15.17
C VAL A 28 -48.48 5.37 -16.50
N SER A 29 -49.53 6.06 -16.98
CA SER A 29 -50.16 5.71 -18.24
C SER A 29 -49.30 6.11 -19.45
N THR A 30 -49.30 5.25 -20.50
CA THR A 30 -48.64 5.58 -21.77
C THR A 30 -49.26 6.80 -22.47
N ASP A 31 -50.48 7.14 -22.10
CA ASP A 31 -51.21 8.32 -22.62
C ASP A 31 -50.89 9.60 -21.82
N ASP A 32 -50.14 9.50 -20.71
CA ASP A 32 -49.69 10.64 -19.95
C ASP A 32 -48.58 11.36 -20.70
N TRP A 33 -48.66 12.68 -20.81
CA TRP A 33 -47.68 13.50 -21.47
C TRP A 33 -46.28 13.40 -20.82
N ALA A 34 -46.22 13.05 -19.54
CA ALA A 34 -44.98 12.87 -18.80
C ALA A 34 -44.40 11.45 -18.91
N TYR A 35 -45.10 10.50 -19.55
CA TYR A 35 -44.70 9.10 -19.62
C TYR A 35 -43.25 8.93 -20.10
N GLN A 36 -42.91 9.53 -21.24
CA GLN A 36 -41.58 9.40 -21.82
C GLN A 36 -40.52 9.99 -20.89
N ALA A 37 -40.82 11.16 -20.30
CA ALA A 37 -39.87 11.82 -19.40
C ALA A 37 -39.61 10.99 -18.11
N VAL A 38 -40.63 10.33 -17.56
CA VAL A 38 -40.52 9.47 -16.37
C VAL A 38 -39.75 8.18 -16.72
N SER A 39 -40.02 7.59 -17.88
CA SER A 39 -39.30 6.42 -18.37
C SER A 39 -37.83 6.72 -18.57
N ASP A 40 -37.49 7.79 -19.27
CA ASP A 40 -36.12 8.21 -19.54
C ASP A 40 -35.35 8.54 -18.24
N LEU A 41 -36.00 9.17 -17.27
CA LEU A 41 -35.42 9.46 -15.94
C LEU A 41 -35.17 8.18 -15.13
N SER A 42 -36.02 7.19 -15.27
CA SER A 42 -35.86 5.88 -14.61
C SER A 42 -34.71 5.10 -15.23
N ASP A 43 -34.64 5.03 -16.55
CA ASP A 43 -33.56 4.34 -17.27
C ASP A 43 -32.19 4.97 -16.97
N GLN A 44 -32.15 6.28 -16.74
CA GLN A 44 -30.96 7.00 -16.33
C GLN A 44 -30.66 6.87 -14.81
N GLY A 45 -31.52 6.19 -14.03
CA GLY A 45 -31.36 6.04 -12.58
C GLY A 45 -31.45 7.38 -11.81
N VAL A 46 -32.11 8.40 -12.36
CA VAL A 46 -32.35 9.68 -11.71
C VAL A 46 -33.58 9.59 -10.81
N VAL A 47 -34.57 8.85 -11.24
CA VAL A 47 -35.81 8.57 -10.52
C VAL A 47 -35.89 7.07 -10.28
N GLU A 48 -36.12 6.69 -9.04
CA GLU A 48 -36.43 5.32 -8.63
C GLU A 48 -37.89 5.25 -8.18
N GLY A 49 -38.59 4.23 -8.63
CA GLY A 49 -39.95 3.93 -8.15
C GLY A 49 -39.94 3.33 -6.75
N TYR A 50 -41.13 3.03 -6.27
CA TYR A 50 -41.30 2.35 -5.00
C TYR A 50 -41.10 0.82 -5.17
N PRO A 51 -40.78 0.11 -4.08
CA PRO A 51 -40.57 -1.34 -4.13
C PRO A 51 -41.76 -2.15 -4.66
N ASP A 52 -42.97 -1.55 -4.70
CA ASP A 52 -44.17 -2.12 -5.23
C ASP A 52 -44.31 -1.96 -6.77
N GLY A 53 -43.30 -1.40 -7.44
CA GLY A 53 -43.30 -1.18 -8.89
C GLY A 53 -44.15 0.01 -9.34
N THR A 54 -44.48 0.96 -8.46
CA THR A 54 -45.26 2.16 -8.79
C THR A 54 -44.38 3.41 -8.74
N PHE A 55 -44.76 4.45 -9.51
CA PHE A 55 -44.14 5.78 -9.47
C PHE A 55 -44.80 6.70 -8.46
N LYS A 56 -46.12 6.52 -8.18
CA LYS A 56 -46.95 7.34 -7.30
C LYS A 56 -46.93 8.84 -7.66
N GLY A 57 -47.11 9.12 -8.95
CA GLY A 57 -47.04 10.50 -9.49
C GLY A 57 -48.05 11.46 -8.89
N GLU A 58 -49.17 10.97 -8.34
CA GLU A 58 -50.16 11.79 -7.63
C GLU A 58 -49.74 12.15 -6.18
N ARG A 59 -48.73 11.47 -5.63
CA ARG A 59 -48.20 11.79 -4.29
C ARG A 59 -47.40 13.10 -4.31
N ASN A 60 -47.61 13.92 -3.31
CA ASN A 60 -46.77 15.09 -3.10
C ASN A 60 -45.37 14.66 -2.68
N MET A 61 -44.36 15.02 -3.49
CA MET A 61 -42.94 14.84 -3.17
C MET A 61 -42.52 15.89 -2.16
N THR A 62 -41.79 15.49 -1.12
CA THR A 62 -41.21 16.43 -0.17
C THR A 62 -40.09 17.24 -0.82
N ARG A 63 -39.83 18.44 -0.31
CA ARG A 63 -38.67 19.25 -0.78
C ARG A 63 -37.35 18.47 -0.67
N TYR A 64 -37.22 17.64 0.35
CA TYR A 64 -36.02 16.84 0.59
C TYR A 64 -35.85 15.71 -0.44
N GLU A 65 -36.89 15.00 -0.79
CA GLU A 65 -36.88 14.01 -1.87
C GLU A 65 -36.50 14.63 -3.22
N LEU A 66 -37.00 15.84 -3.49
CA LEU A 66 -36.70 16.57 -4.71
C LEU A 66 -35.25 17.07 -4.72
N ALA A 67 -34.70 17.52 -3.59
CA ALA A 67 -33.29 17.88 -3.47
C ALA A 67 -32.35 16.70 -3.73
N GLN A 68 -32.73 15.48 -3.36
CA GLN A 68 -31.97 14.28 -3.71
C GLN A 68 -31.94 14.01 -5.21
N VAL A 69 -33.03 14.22 -5.91
CA VAL A 69 -33.10 14.11 -7.37
C VAL A 69 -32.22 15.16 -8.04
N ILE A 70 -32.27 16.41 -7.57
CA ILE A 70 -31.41 17.51 -8.06
C ILE A 70 -29.92 17.17 -7.84
N ALA A 71 -29.55 16.64 -6.68
CA ALA A 71 -28.16 16.23 -6.39
C ALA A 71 -27.68 15.11 -7.34
N ARG A 72 -28.53 14.15 -7.69
CA ARG A 72 -28.21 13.09 -8.68
C ARG A 72 -28.01 13.67 -10.09
N LEU A 73 -28.82 14.66 -10.49
CA LEU A 73 -28.66 15.37 -11.77
C LEU A 73 -27.36 16.20 -11.80
N MET A 74 -27.02 16.88 -10.71
CA MET A 74 -25.75 17.62 -10.59
C MET A 74 -24.52 16.70 -10.71
N ALA A 75 -24.59 15.47 -10.20
CA ALA A 75 -23.52 14.48 -10.35
C ALA A 75 -23.30 14.03 -11.82
N ARG A 76 -24.20 14.35 -12.73
CA ARG A 76 -24.14 14.04 -14.18
C ARG A 76 -24.19 15.29 -15.05
N GLU A 77 -23.79 16.42 -14.52
CA GLU A 77 -23.85 17.72 -15.20
C GLU A 77 -23.05 17.74 -16.51
N ASP A 78 -21.98 16.96 -16.61
CA ASP A 78 -21.14 16.80 -17.80
C ASP A 78 -21.91 16.23 -19.01
N GLN A 79 -22.98 15.47 -18.77
CA GLN A 79 -23.83 14.86 -19.80
C GLN A 79 -24.97 15.79 -20.28
N LEU A 80 -25.16 16.95 -19.64
CA LEU A 80 -26.25 17.88 -19.91
C LEU A 80 -25.84 18.93 -20.95
N ASN A 81 -26.79 19.34 -21.81
CA ASN A 81 -26.61 20.46 -22.71
C ASN A 81 -26.76 21.80 -21.96
N ALA A 82 -26.49 22.95 -22.66
CA ALA A 82 -26.46 24.26 -22.02
C ALA A 82 -27.82 24.69 -21.44
N GLU A 83 -28.94 24.34 -22.06
CA GLU A 83 -30.29 24.68 -21.58
C GLU A 83 -30.65 23.86 -20.34
N GLN A 84 -30.32 22.57 -20.34
CA GLN A 84 -30.49 21.67 -19.22
C GLN A 84 -29.67 22.11 -18.00
N LYS A 85 -28.40 22.53 -18.22
CA LYS A 85 -27.54 23.07 -17.15
C LYS A 85 -28.15 24.31 -16.54
N ALA A 86 -28.61 25.27 -17.37
CA ALA A 86 -29.26 26.49 -16.89
C ALA A 86 -30.53 26.17 -16.05
N THR A 87 -31.28 25.14 -16.44
CA THR A 87 -32.46 24.72 -15.68
C THR A 87 -32.07 24.05 -14.37
N LEU A 88 -31.03 23.19 -14.39
CA LEU A 88 -30.48 22.54 -13.21
C LEU A 88 -29.93 23.55 -12.20
N ASP A 89 -29.17 24.56 -12.68
CA ASP A 89 -28.62 25.65 -11.85
C ASP A 89 -29.74 26.43 -11.14
N LYS A 90 -30.82 26.70 -11.87
CA LYS A 90 -32.00 27.40 -11.29
C LYS A 90 -32.67 26.53 -10.19
N LEU A 91 -32.80 25.23 -10.43
CA LEU A 91 -33.36 24.30 -9.45
C LEU A 91 -32.41 24.16 -8.25
N ALA A 92 -31.09 24.05 -8.47
CA ALA A 92 -30.12 24.00 -7.40
C ALA A 92 -30.14 25.25 -6.53
N GLY A 93 -30.33 26.45 -7.13
CA GLY A 93 -30.51 27.69 -6.40
C GLY A 93 -31.81 27.74 -5.57
N GLU A 94 -32.94 27.19 -6.08
CA GLU A 94 -34.23 27.14 -5.37
C GLU A 94 -34.20 26.14 -4.18
N TYR A 95 -33.39 25.08 -4.27
CA TYR A 95 -33.26 24.03 -3.27
C TYR A 95 -31.93 24.11 -2.51
N ALA A 96 -31.29 25.28 -2.52
CA ALA A 96 -29.95 25.45 -1.90
C ALA A 96 -29.89 25.06 -0.42
N ASP A 97 -30.94 25.35 0.34
CA ASP A 97 -30.98 25.00 1.77
C ASP A 97 -31.07 23.49 2.00
N GLU A 98 -31.89 22.79 1.21
CA GLU A 98 -32.01 21.34 1.30
C GLU A 98 -30.75 20.63 0.79
N LEU A 99 -30.14 21.13 -0.29
CA LEU A 99 -28.87 20.63 -0.83
C LEU A 99 -27.72 20.89 0.16
N ALA A 100 -27.69 22.05 0.81
CA ALA A 100 -26.73 22.36 1.86
C ALA A 100 -26.92 21.45 3.08
N ASN A 101 -28.16 21.15 3.47
CA ASN A 101 -28.43 20.19 4.53
C ASN A 101 -27.98 18.77 4.18
N LEU A 102 -28.11 18.33 2.94
CA LEU A 102 -27.55 17.09 2.43
C LEU A 102 -26.00 17.12 2.50
N GLY A 103 -25.39 18.20 2.03
CA GLY A 103 -23.93 18.43 2.10
C GLY A 103 -23.41 18.57 3.52
N VAL A 104 -24.13 19.24 4.40
CA VAL A 104 -23.80 19.37 5.82
C VAL A 104 -23.87 18.02 6.53
N ARG A 105 -24.76 17.13 6.16
CA ARG A 105 -24.79 15.75 6.68
C ARG A 105 -23.56 14.93 6.22
N VAL A 106 -23.15 15.09 4.97
CA VAL A 106 -21.91 14.50 4.45
C VAL A 106 -20.70 15.17 5.12
N SER A 107 -20.66 16.49 5.18
CA SER A 107 -19.60 17.26 5.84
C SER A 107 -19.49 17.00 7.35
N ASN A 108 -20.60 16.71 8.02
CA ASN A 108 -20.58 16.29 9.42
C ASN A 108 -20.12 14.84 9.62
N LEU A 109 -20.37 13.96 8.64
CA LEU A 109 -19.78 12.63 8.59
C LEU A 109 -18.28 12.70 8.30
N GLU A 110 -17.87 13.53 7.35
CA GLU A 110 -16.47 13.82 7.06
C GLU A 110 -15.76 14.45 8.27
N LYS A 111 -16.40 15.38 8.97
CA LYS A 111 -15.87 15.94 10.24
C LYS A 111 -15.85 14.92 11.38
N LYS A 112 -16.77 13.96 11.44
CA LYS A 112 -16.78 12.88 12.42
C LYS A 112 -15.77 11.78 12.12
N VAL A 113 -15.52 11.48 10.85
CA VAL A 113 -14.47 10.56 10.40
C VAL A 113 -13.11 11.29 10.44
N GLY A 114 -13.12 12.64 10.34
CA GLY A 114 -11.94 13.49 10.27
C GLY A 114 -11.17 13.34 8.98
N ASN A 115 -10.10 14.08 8.85
CA ASN A 115 -9.13 13.97 7.75
C ASN A 115 -8.12 12.84 7.95
N ILE A 116 -8.38 11.91 8.88
CA ILE A 116 -7.52 10.78 9.21
C ILE A 116 -8.10 9.51 8.61
N SER A 117 -7.37 8.89 7.70
CA SER A 117 -7.63 7.53 7.23
C SER A 117 -6.87 6.52 8.07
N TRP A 118 -7.52 5.41 8.37
CA TRP A 118 -6.97 4.32 9.15
C TRP A 118 -6.78 3.09 8.25
N SER A 119 -5.67 2.40 8.43
CA SER A 119 -5.38 1.13 7.78
C SER A 119 -4.43 0.33 8.66
N GLY A 120 -4.20 -0.92 8.33
CA GLY A 120 -3.29 -1.68 9.13
C GLY A 120 -3.08 -3.12 8.65
N ASP A 121 -2.34 -3.84 9.45
CA ASP A 121 -2.15 -5.28 9.30
C ASP A 121 -2.01 -5.97 10.66
N ALA A 122 -2.41 -7.25 10.70
CA ALA A 122 -2.12 -8.14 11.79
C ALA A 122 -1.42 -9.40 11.26
N ARG A 123 -0.51 -9.96 12.05
CA ARG A 123 0.22 -11.18 11.72
C ARG A 123 0.27 -12.08 12.96
N MET A 124 -0.02 -13.35 12.75
CA MET A 124 0.29 -14.43 13.68
C MET A 124 1.35 -15.31 13.04
N ARG A 125 2.49 -15.50 13.72
CA ARG A 125 3.64 -16.19 13.14
C ARG A 125 4.17 -17.25 14.11
N TYR A 126 4.43 -18.43 13.56
CA TYR A 126 5.26 -19.44 14.19
C TYR A 126 6.56 -19.60 13.38
N GLN A 127 7.69 -19.65 14.06
CA GLN A 127 9.01 -19.75 13.43
C GLN A 127 9.96 -20.62 14.24
N ASN A 128 10.83 -21.33 13.52
CA ASN A 128 12.03 -21.93 14.07
C ASN A 128 13.22 -21.11 13.57
N LYS A 129 14.06 -20.69 14.48
CA LYS A 129 15.21 -19.82 14.23
C LYS A 129 16.46 -20.61 13.90
N SER A 130 17.45 -19.94 13.30
CA SER A 130 18.73 -20.55 12.93
C SER A 130 19.59 -21.04 14.11
N ASN A 131 19.21 -20.73 15.35
CA ASN A 131 19.77 -21.31 16.59
C ASN A 131 18.93 -22.45 17.19
N ASP A 132 18.03 -23.03 16.39
CA ASP A 132 17.12 -24.11 16.77
C ASP A 132 16.17 -23.77 17.93
N THR A 133 15.80 -22.50 18.05
CA THR A 133 14.79 -22.06 19.00
C THR A 133 13.50 -21.69 18.30
N ASP A 134 12.37 -22.12 18.86
CA ASP A 134 11.08 -21.70 18.31
C ASP A 134 10.55 -20.45 18.96
N ASN A 135 9.77 -19.74 18.16
CA ASN A 135 9.03 -18.59 18.60
C ASN A 135 7.60 -18.61 18.05
N TRP A 136 6.67 -18.13 18.85
CA TRP A 136 5.30 -17.86 18.43
C TRP A 136 4.93 -16.44 18.81
N ASP A 137 4.74 -15.61 17.81
CA ASP A 137 4.48 -14.18 17.99
C ASP A 137 3.25 -13.68 17.24
N GLY A 138 2.69 -12.60 17.76
CA GLY A 138 1.65 -11.82 17.10
C GLY A 138 2.07 -10.35 16.99
N ARG A 139 1.69 -9.72 15.90
CA ARG A 139 1.90 -8.30 15.68
C ARG A 139 0.67 -7.67 15.07
N MET A 140 0.29 -6.50 15.58
CA MET A 140 -0.71 -5.63 14.98
C MET A 140 -0.09 -4.27 14.70
N ARG A 141 -0.32 -3.73 13.51
CA ARG A 141 0.12 -2.39 13.13
C ARG A 141 -1.08 -1.57 12.67
N ILE A 142 -1.21 -0.37 13.19
CA ILE A 142 -2.26 0.58 12.84
C ILE A 142 -1.60 1.84 12.29
N VAL A 143 -1.96 2.22 11.09
CA VAL A 143 -1.50 3.42 10.40
C VAL A 143 -2.58 4.48 10.48
N ALA A 144 -2.24 5.63 11.05
CA ALA A 144 -3.02 6.86 11.01
C ALA A 144 -2.40 7.79 9.98
N LYS A 145 -3.13 8.13 8.92
CA LYS A 145 -2.70 9.06 7.89
C LYS A 145 -3.65 10.24 7.86
N ALA A 146 -3.17 11.41 8.30
CA ALA A 146 -3.90 12.66 8.35
C ALA A 146 -3.61 13.50 7.10
N ALA A 147 -4.62 13.79 6.29
CA ALA A 147 -4.52 14.72 5.18
C ALA A 147 -4.45 16.15 5.73
N VAL A 148 -3.39 16.90 5.38
CA VAL A 148 -3.23 18.32 5.74
C VAL A 148 -3.83 19.20 4.65
N ASN A 149 -3.57 18.83 3.40
CA ASN A 149 -4.14 19.40 2.18
C ASN A 149 -3.92 18.41 1.01
N ASP A 150 -4.27 18.78 -0.21
CA ASP A 150 -4.22 17.89 -1.40
C ASP A 150 -2.83 17.31 -1.68
N SER A 151 -1.77 18.00 -1.27
CA SER A 151 -0.37 17.63 -1.54
C SER A 151 0.40 17.17 -0.29
N THR A 152 -0.17 17.34 0.92
CA THR A 152 0.55 17.12 2.17
C THR A 152 -0.24 16.22 3.12
N TYR A 153 0.44 15.22 3.69
CA TYR A 153 -0.13 14.42 4.76
C TYR A 153 0.93 14.13 5.84
N ALA A 154 0.46 13.93 7.05
CA ALA A 154 1.23 13.37 8.15
C ALA A 154 0.83 11.91 8.37
N GLN A 155 1.78 11.06 8.73
CA GLN A 155 1.53 9.65 9.01
C GLN A 155 2.22 9.22 10.30
N ALA A 156 1.49 8.47 11.13
CA ALA A 156 2.05 7.71 12.22
C ALA A 156 1.67 6.23 12.08
N ARG A 157 2.55 5.32 12.50
CA ARG A 157 2.23 3.91 12.61
C ARG A 157 2.50 3.42 14.03
N PHE A 158 1.48 2.83 14.63
CA PHE A 158 1.55 2.21 15.94
C PHE A 158 1.67 0.70 15.78
N VAL A 159 2.56 0.11 16.54
CA VAL A 159 2.85 -1.32 16.52
C VAL A 159 2.58 -1.89 17.90
N SER A 160 1.87 -2.99 17.97
CA SER A 160 1.77 -3.82 19.16
C SER A 160 2.28 -5.21 18.83
N GLU A 161 3.25 -5.69 19.59
CA GLU A 161 3.89 -7.00 19.43
C GLU A 161 3.81 -7.79 20.71
N MET A 162 3.55 -9.09 20.58
CA MET A 162 3.44 -10.00 21.70
C MET A 162 4.12 -11.32 21.35
N ASN A 163 4.93 -11.84 22.28
CA ASN A 163 5.43 -13.18 22.21
C ASN A 163 4.56 -14.09 23.09
N PHE A 164 3.89 -15.06 22.48
CA PHE A 164 2.96 -15.93 23.18
C PHE A 164 3.65 -17.02 24.02
N LYS A 165 4.94 -17.28 23.80
CA LYS A 165 5.71 -18.24 24.62
C LYS A 165 6.15 -17.64 25.97
N ASP A 166 6.40 -16.33 26.00
CA ASP A 166 6.95 -15.67 27.20
C ASP A 166 5.88 -15.22 28.19
N SER A 167 4.60 -15.27 27.81
CA SER A 167 3.48 -14.79 28.62
C SER A 167 3.65 -13.34 29.13
N LYS A 168 4.44 -12.53 28.41
CA LYS A 168 4.67 -11.12 28.72
C LYS A 168 3.61 -10.25 28.06
N ASP A 169 3.38 -9.08 28.66
CA ASP A 169 2.51 -8.06 28.09
C ASP A 169 3.00 -7.60 26.70
N ALA A 170 2.07 -7.12 25.90
CA ALA A 170 2.39 -6.59 24.59
C ALA A 170 3.31 -5.37 24.66
N ASN A 171 4.34 -5.34 23.85
CA ASN A 171 5.13 -4.15 23.63
C ASN A 171 4.43 -3.27 22.58
N THR A 172 4.11 -2.01 22.94
CA THR A 172 3.43 -1.08 22.04
C THR A 172 4.25 0.21 21.89
N TYR A 173 4.50 0.59 20.63
CA TYR A 173 5.31 1.77 20.28
C TYR A 173 4.90 2.36 18.93
N ALA A 174 5.37 3.57 18.64
CA ALA A 174 5.27 4.15 17.31
C ALA A 174 6.58 3.92 16.56
N ASP A 175 6.51 3.28 15.37
CA ASP A 175 7.69 2.98 14.57
C ASP A 175 7.80 3.83 13.30
N GLN A 176 6.78 4.64 13.00
CA GLN A 176 6.82 5.64 11.94
C GLN A 176 6.15 6.92 12.42
N LEU A 177 6.78 8.04 12.10
CA LEU A 177 6.21 9.38 12.28
C LEU A 177 6.88 10.32 11.28
N PHE A 178 6.16 10.70 10.24
CA PHE A 178 6.68 11.56 9.20
C PHE A 178 5.61 12.43 8.54
N VAL A 179 6.07 13.49 7.87
CA VAL A 179 5.27 14.31 6.97
C VAL A 179 5.76 14.10 5.54
N ASN A 180 4.82 14.00 4.60
CA ASN A 180 5.10 13.90 3.17
C ASN A 180 4.43 15.05 2.44
N HIS A 181 5.18 15.75 1.60
CA HIS A 181 4.68 16.80 0.71
C HIS A 181 5.03 16.47 -0.75
N GLY A 182 4.01 16.41 -1.61
CA GLY A 182 4.15 16.16 -3.04
C GLY A 182 4.07 17.45 -3.85
N PHE A 183 4.86 17.53 -4.91
CA PHE A 183 4.82 18.64 -5.88
C PHE A 183 5.21 18.14 -7.27
N GLY A 184 4.23 18.04 -8.15
CA GLY A 184 4.39 17.38 -9.44
C GLY A 184 4.81 15.92 -9.26
N ASP A 185 5.86 15.51 -9.96
CA ASP A 185 6.42 14.14 -9.88
C ASP A 185 7.37 13.94 -8.67
N PHE A 186 7.55 14.95 -7.85
CA PHE A 186 8.44 14.93 -6.70
C PHE A 186 7.68 14.83 -5.39
N ALA A 187 8.34 14.26 -4.38
CA ALA A 187 7.86 14.30 -2.99
C ALA A 187 9.03 14.46 -2.03
N VAL A 188 8.82 15.29 -1.02
CA VAL A 188 9.71 15.41 0.15
C VAL A 188 9.07 14.70 1.32
N ARG A 189 9.86 13.91 2.06
CA ARG A 189 9.41 13.26 3.29
C ARG A 189 10.40 13.55 4.41
N LEU A 190 9.88 13.89 5.59
CA LEU A 190 10.64 14.27 6.77
C LEU A 190 10.17 13.50 8.00
N GLY A 191 11.09 12.93 8.75
CA GLY A 191 10.81 12.21 10.01
C GLY A 191 11.22 10.75 9.98
N ARG A 192 10.70 9.95 10.92
CA ARG A 192 10.92 8.50 10.97
C ARG A 192 10.09 7.80 9.92
N GLN A 193 10.74 7.20 8.96
CA GLN A 193 10.11 6.67 7.75
C GLN A 193 10.72 5.34 7.31
N PRO A 194 9.95 4.48 6.60
CA PRO A 194 10.49 3.22 6.08
C PRO A 194 11.51 3.48 4.98
N VAL A 195 12.52 2.66 4.93
CA VAL A 195 13.48 2.59 3.83
C VAL A 195 13.58 1.16 3.31
N THR A 196 13.69 1.01 2.01
CA THR A 196 13.86 -0.28 1.33
C THR A 196 14.78 -0.08 0.14
N PHE A 197 15.79 -0.89 0.01
CA PHE A 197 16.71 -0.89 -1.12
C PHE A 197 16.51 -2.16 -1.95
N GLY A 198 16.93 -2.13 -3.21
CA GLY A 198 16.74 -3.24 -4.13
C GLY A 198 15.32 -3.42 -4.66
N ASN A 199 15.12 -4.42 -5.50
CA ASN A 199 13.84 -4.74 -6.16
C ASN A 199 13.03 -5.84 -5.45
N GLN A 200 13.62 -6.50 -4.45
CA GLN A 200 13.06 -7.69 -3.81
C GLN A 200 12.51 -7.40 -2.41
N GLY A 201 11.85 -6.23 -2.26
CA GLY A 201 11.22 -5.86 -1.00
C GLY A 201 12.21 -5.55 0.13
N GLY A 202 13.47 -5.26 -0.22
CA GLY A 202 14.53 -5.01 0.75
C GLY A 202 15.18 -6.29 1.26
N TRP A 203 15.47 -7.22 0.38
CA TRP A 203 16.13 -8.49 0.71
C TRP A 203 17.30 -8.30 1.68
N LEU A 204 18.24 -7.42 1.37
CA LEU A 204 19.38 -7.14 2.24
C LEU A 204 19.10 -5.96 3.17
N TYR A 205 18.51 -4.87 2.65
CA TYR A 205 18.25 -3.64 3.40
C TYR A 205 16.79 -3.21 3.23
N GLY A 206 15.96 -3.57 4.17
CA GLY A 206 14.57 -3.17 4.16
C GLY A 206 13.99 -3.13 5.56
N SER A 207 13.75 -1.95 6.09
CA SER A 207 13.19 -1.79 7.42
C SER A 207 11.88 -1.02 7.40
N ALA A 208 10.94 -1.53 8.17
CA ALA A 208 9.68 -0.85 8.45
C ALA A 208 9.90 0.43 9.27
N LYS A 209 10.87 0.45 10.18
CA LYS A 209 11.27 1.62 10.97
C LYS A 209 12.19 2.54 10.18
N GLY A 210 12.98 1.96 9.25
CA GLY A 210 13.79 2.67 8.28
C GLY A 210 14.82 3.59 8.90
N TYR A 211 14.64 4.89 8.69
CA TYR A 211 15.59 5.89 9.18
C TYR A 211 14.87 7.18 9.61
N ASP A 212 15.58 7.97 10.39
CA ASP A 212 15.17 9.28 10.88
C ASP A 212 15.90 10.36 10.04
N GLY A 213 15.16 11.07 9.19
CA GLY A 213 15.80 12.01 8.29
C GLY A 213 14.87 12.62 7.24
N ALA A 214 15.52 13.11 6.18
CA ALA A 214 14.85 13.70 5.03
C ALA A 214 15.12 12.89 3.76
N GLN A 215 14.12 12.79 2.90
CA GLN A 215 14.29 12.27 1.54
C GLN A 215 13.55 13.11 0.53
N LEU A 216 14.10 13.19 -0.67
CA LEU A 216 13.49 13.70 -1.89
C LEU A 216 13.36 12.55 -2.87
N SER A 217 12.14 12.30 -3.35
CA SER A 217 11.84 11.27 -4.33
C SER A 217 11.29 11.88 -5.60
N TYR A 218 11.68 11.32 -6.74
CA TYR A 218 11.10 11.54 -8.05
C TYR A 218 10.46 10.25 -8.54
N LYS A 219 9.27 10.34 -9.12
CA LYS A 219 8.55 9.22 -9.70
C LYS A 219 7.97 9.60 -11.05
N GLY A 220 8.69 9.27 -12.12
CA GLY A 220 8.18 9.32 -13.49
C GLY A 220 7.54 8.00 -13.93
N ASP A 221 7.14 7.93 -15.20
CA ASP A 221 6.46 6.76 -15.79
C ASP A 221 7.32 5.49 -15.80
N ARG A 222 8.60 5.63 -16.07
CA ARG A 222 9.56 4.51 -16.21
C ARG A 222 10.75 4.61 -15.30
N PHE A 223 11.03 5.78 -14.77
CA PHE A 223 12.21 6.04 -13.96
C PHE A 223 11.79 6.57 -12.61
N GLY A 224 12.47 6.11 -11.58
CA GLY A 224 12.34 6.63 -10.23
C GLY A 224 13.72 6.95 -9.66
N ALA A 225 13.79 7.96 -8.81
CA ALA A 225 15.00 8.29 -8.07
C ALA A 225 14.63 8.74 -6.66
N THR A 226 15.48 8.44 -5.69
CA THR A 226 15.33 8.94 -4.32
C THR A 226 16.70 9.25 -3.78
N VAL A 227 16.84 10.38 -3.13
CA VAL A 227 18.01 10.73 -2.32
C VAL A 227 17.55 11.02 -0.92
N GLY A 228 18.37 10.67 0.07
CA GLY A 228 18.04 10.93 1.47
C GLY A 228 19.28 11.12 2.32
N TYR A 229 19.10 11.82 3.44
CA TYR A 229 20.11 12.03 4.46
C TYR A 229 19.46 11.96 5.84
N GLY A 230 20.05 11.15 6.73
CA GLY A 230 19.55 10.94 8.08
C GLY A 230 20.29 9.80 8.78
N GLN A 231 19.71 9.29 9.83
CA GLN A 231 20.27 8.23 10.66
C GLN A 231 19.41 6.97 10.56
N PHE A 232 20.02 5.82 10.28
CA PHE A 232 19.31 4.54 10.31
C PHE A 232 18.88 4.15 11.72
N ASN A 233 17.73 3.54 11.87
CA ASN A 233 17.19 3.15 13.16
C ASN A 233 18.01 2.01 13.78
N THR A 234 18.54 2.25 14.96
CA THR A 234 19.48 1.34 15.65
C THR A 234 18.91 -0.02 16.03
N SER A 235 17.59 -0.10 16.25
CA SER A 235 16.93 -1.35 16.66
C SER A 235 16.80 -2.38 15.54
N ASP A 236 16.94 -1.94 14.29
CA ASP A 236 16.77 -2.80 13.11
C ASP A 236 18.10 -3.06 12.39
N TYR A 237 19.15 -2.29 12.71
CA TYR A 237 20.46 -2.37 12.07
C TYR A 237 21.54 -2.71 13.11
N GLY A 238 22.60 -3.35 12.67
CA GLY A 238 23.70 -3.78 13.55
C GLY A 238 24.38 -2.63 14.29
N THR A 239 25.08 -2.95 15.37
CA THR A 239 25.66 -1.95 16.26
C THR A 239 26.75 -1.09 15.63
N ASP A 240 27.48 -1.61 14.65
CA ASP A 240 28.58 -0.92 13.98
C ASP A 240 28.11 0.26 13.10
N PHE A 241 26.84 0.26 12.72
CA PHE A 241 26.18 1.29 11.90
C PHE A 241 25.19 2.14 12.68
N THR A 242 25.05 1.90 13.98
CA THR A 242 24.16 2.66 14.84
C THR A 242 24.68 4.07 15.09
N GLU A 243 23.74 5.04 15.21
CA GLU A 243 24.07 6.45 15.48
C GLU A 243 24.89 7.16 14.38
N ARG A 244 25.15 6.49 13.25
CA ARG A 244 25.86 7.10 12.12
C ARG A 244 24.86 7.72 11.14
N ASN A 245 25.09 8.95 10.77
CA ASN A 245 24.36 9.55 9.66
C ASN A 245 24.77 8.89 8.35
N ALA A 246 23.82 8.77 7.45
CA ALA A 246 24.05 8.24 6.12
C ALA A 246 23.38 9.10 5.05
N PHE A 247 24.07 9.30 3.96
CA PHE A 247 23.50 9.72 2.69
C PHE A 247 23.17 8.49 1.89
N PHE A 248 22.02 8.47 1.21
CA PHE A 248 21.75 7.44 0.24
C PHE A 248 21.14 8.01 -1.05
N ALA A 249 21.34 7.29 -2.14
CA ALA A 249 20.75 7.53 -3.43
C ALA A 249 20.23 6.21 -4.02
N LYS A 250 19.04 6.25 -4.63
CA LYS A 250 18.41 5.10 -5.28
C LYS A 250 17.96 5.52 -6.66
N GLY A 251 18.20 4.68 -7.65
CA GLY A 251 17.69 4.83 -9.00
C GLY A 251 16.95 3.57 -9.44
N SER A 252 15.86 3.70 -10.16
CA SER A 252 15.12 2.57 -10.72
C SER A 252 14.60 2.84 -12.12
N ALA A 253 14.55 1.79 -12.95
CA ALA A 253 13.99 1.83 -14.29
C ALA A 253 13.07 0.63 -14.52
N ASP A 254 11.84 0.88 -14.99
CA ASP A 254 10.90 -0.15 -15.46
C ASP A 254 10.85 -0.10 -17.00
N LEU A 255 11.56 -1.02 -17.62
CA LEU A 255 11.69 -1.11 -19.09
C LEU A 255 10.66 -2.04 -19.73
N LYS A 256 9.63 -2.49 -18.99
CA LYS A 256 8.63 -3.51 -19.35
C LYS A 256 9.21 -4.92 -19.48
N VAL A 257 10.36 -5.07 -20.13
CA VAL A 257 11.08 -6.36 -20.31
C VAL A 257 11.99 -6.66 -19.11
N ALA A 258 12.37 -5.65 -18.35
CA ALA A 258 13.21 -5.78 -17.16
C ALA A 258 12.97 -4.60 -16.21
N LYS A 259 13.12 -4.84 -14.93
CA LYS A 259 13.23 -3.81 -13.90
C LYS A 259 14.65 -3.78 -13.38
N LEU A 260 15.24 -2.61 -13.38
CA LEU A 260 16.61 -2.36 -12.96
C LEU A 260 16.60 -1.42 -11.76
N GLY A 261 17.56 -1.56 -10.89
CA GLY A 261 17.81 -0.64 -9.81
C GLY A 261 19.30 -0.50 -9.52
N VAL A 262 19.66 0.66 -9.03
CA VAL A 262 20.98 0.96 -8.49
C VAL A 262 20.81 1.69 -7.18
N ASP A 263 21.63 1.34 -6.20
CA ASP A 263 21.54 1.87 -4.86
C ASP A 263 22.95 2.29 -4.39
N TYR A 264 23.02 3.35 -3.62
CA TYR A 264 24.26 3.84 -3.00
C TYR A 264 23.94 4.28 -1.58
N ILE A 265 24.76 3.86 -0.62
CA ILE A 265 24.68 4.28 0.77
C ILE A 265 26.09 4.69 1.21
N ARG A 266 26.20 5.87 1.81
CA ARG A 266 27.43 6.35 2.42
C ARG A 266 27.18 6.70 3.88
N PHE A 267 27.75 5.91 4.78
CA PHE A 267 27.81 6.24 6.19
C PHE A 267 28.86 7.31 6.45
N THR A 268 28.55 8.24 7.36
CA THR A 268 29.46 9.32 7.77
C THR A 268 29.95 9.05 9.17
N GLY A 269 31.15 9.49 9.49
CA GLY A 269 31.84 9.27 10.76
C GLY A 269 33.36 9.23 10.54
N ASP A 270 34.11 8.83 11.54
CA ASP A 270 35.59 8.74 11.46
C ASP A 270 36.03 7.64 10.45
N GLU A 271 35.24 6.56 10.35
CA GLU A 271 35.39 5.54 9.33
C GLU A 271 34.23 5.65 8.34
N HIS A 272 34.52 6.04 7.11
CA HIS A 272 33.51 6.15 6.06
C HIS A 272 33.28 4.80 5.41
N GLU A 273 32.03 4.38 5.31
CA GLU A 273 31.66 3.20 4.55
C GLU A 273 30.75 3.55 3.39
N ASN A 274 31.07 2.98 2.22
CA ASN A 274 30.33 3.19 1.00
C ASN A 274 29.83 1.84 0.47
N LEU A 275 28.51 1.69 0.41
CA LEU A 275 27.87 0.51 -0.14
C LEU A 275 27.26 0.87 -1.50
N ILE A 276 27.53 0.07 -2.50
CA ILE A 276 26.90 0.17 -3.81
C ILE A 276 26.10 -1.09 -4.10
N GLY A 277 24.91 -0.92 -4.65
CA GLY A 277 24.01 -2.01 -5.00
C GLY A 277 23.53 -1.93 -6.43
N ALA A 278 23.28 -3.07 -7.04
CA ALA A 278 22.61 -3.20 -8.32
C ALA A 278 21.62 -4.36 -8.26
N ASN A 279 20.46 -4.19 -8.88
CA ASN A 279 19.43 -5.21 -8.88
C ASN A 279 18.71 -5.29 -10.22
N LEU A 280 18.23 -6.50 -10.54
CA LEU A 280 17.57 -6.83 -11.79
C LEU A 280 16.39 -7.75 -11.52
N MET A 281 15.28 -7.54 -12.23
CA MET A 281 14.18 -8.48 -12.32
C MET A 281 13.68 -8.55 -13.77
N ILE A 282 13.60 -9.75 -14.33
CA ILE A 282 13.11 -10.02 -15.67
C ILE A 282 11.82 -10.83 -15.57
N PRO A 283 10.65 -10.26 -15.95
CA PRO A 283 9.41 -11.02 -16.05
C PRO A 283 9.42 -11.91 -17.31
N ALA A 284 8.93 -13.15 -17.19
CA ALA A 284 8.82 -14.12 -18.26
C ALA A 284 7.49 -14.90 -18.15
N GLY A 285 6.38 -14.27 -18.55
CA GLY A 285 5.04 -14.79 -18.34
C GLY A 285 4.70 -14.82 -16.84
N ASP A 286 4.36 -16.01 -16.33
CA ASP A 286 4.12 -16.21 -14.88
C ASP A 286 5.41 -16.38 -14.07
N PHE A 287 6.55 -16.54 -14.77
CA PHE A 287 7.86 -16.62 -14.14
C PHE A 287 8.52 -15.25 -14.05
N ARG A 288 9.48 -15.14 -13.13
CA ARG A 288 10.42 -14.04 -13.03
C ARG A 288 11.78 -14.57 -12.63
N VAL A 289 12.84 -14.01 -13.23
CA VAL A 289 14.21 -14.19 -12.77
C VAL A 289 14.63 -12.89 -12.09
N PHE A 290 15.32 -13.00 -10.98
CA PHE A 290 15.77 -11.84 -10.25
C PHE A 290 17.15 -12.06 -9.64
N GLY A 291 17.83 -10.97 -9.36
CA GLY A 291 19.09 -10.97 -8.65
C GLY A 291 19.41 -9.59 -8.12
N GLU A 292 20.24 -9.58 -7.10
CA GLU A 292 20.72 -8.37 -6.43
C GLU A 292 22.17 -8.58 -6.04
N TYR A 293 23.00 -7.56 -6.18
CA TYR A 293 24.42 -7.55 -5.82
C TYR A 293 24.75 -6.29 -5.04
N TRP A 294 25.51 -6.43 -3.98
CA TRP A 294 26.02 -5.34 -3.17
C TRP A 294 27.52 -5.48 -2.93
N LYS A 295 28.21 -4.35 -2.78
CA LYS A 295 29.61 -4.29 -2.44
C LYS A 295 29.90 -3.11 -1.52
N ASN A 296 30.69 -3.36 -0.46
CA ASN A 296 31.33 -2.32 0.32
C ASN A 296 32.63 -1.91 -0.39
N THR A 297 32.74 -0.64 -0.78
CA THR A 297 33.90 -0.13 -1.55
C THR A 297 34.89 0.61 -0.67
N SER A 298 34.67 0.66 0.64
CA SER A 298 35.52 1.34 1.59
C SER A 298 36.49 0.42 2.34
N VAL A 299 36.21 -0.87 2.27
CA VAL A 299 37.04 -1.90 2.92
C VAL A 299 37.70 -2.75 1.84
N ASP A 300 38.92 -3.13 2.10
CA ASP A 300 39.70 -4.02 1.23
C ASP A 300 39.96 -5.31 2.00
N HIS A 301 38.93 -6.14 2.11
CA HIS A 301 39.01 -7.46 2.71
C HIS A 301 38.10 -8.46 1.99
N ASP A 302 38.27 -9.73 2.29
CA ASP A 302 37.61 -10.83 1.56
C ASP A 302 36.08 -10.90 1.75
N TYR A 303 35.54 -10.19 2.76
CA TYR A 303 34.11 -10.25 3.15
C TYR A 303 33.39 -8.91 2.89
N ASP A 304 33.39 -8.45 1.65
CA ASP A 304 32.92 -7.12 1.26
C ASP A 304 31.72 -7.11 0.31
N ARG A 305 31.06 -8.24 0.06
CA ARG A 305 30.00 -8.38 -0.94
C ARG A 305 28.78 -9.16 -0.44
N ALA A 306 27.66 -8.93 -1.07
CA ALA A 306 26.49 -9.80 -0.94
C ALA A 306 25.80 -9.93 -2.28
N TRP A 307 25.24 -11.09 -2.58
CA TRP A 307 24.45 -11.29 -3.78
C TRP A 307 23.39 -12.37 -3.58
N ASN A 308 22.33 -12.26 -4.36
CA ASN A 308 21.40 -13.34 -4.55
C ASN A 308 21.02 -13.49 -6.02
N ALA A 309 20.57 -14.69 -6.35
CA ALA A 309 19.96 -14.98 -7.64
C ALA A 309 18.82 -15.99 -7.45
N GLY A 310 17.70 -15.75 -8.10
CA GLY A 310 16.54 -16.59 -7.90
C GLY A 310 15.53 -16.54 -9.03
N ILE A 311 14.56 -17.42 -8.89
CA ILE A 311 13.40 -17.52 -9.77
C ILE A 311 12.12 -17.39 -8.92
N GLY A 312 11.08 -16.86 -9.54
CA GLY A 312 9.76 -16.83 -8.94
C GLY A 312 8.69 -17.25 -9.94
N TYR A 313 7.57 -17.72 -9.43
CA TYR A 313 6.41 -18.12 -10.22
C TYR A 313 5.13 -17.59 -9.58
N GLY A 314 4.20 -17.14 -10.41
CA GLY A 314 2.92 -16.63 -9.99
C GLY A 314 2.98 -15.22 -9.40
N LYS A 315 1.81 -14.71 -9.06
CA LYS A 315 1.62 -13.41 -8.44
C LYS A 315 0.45 -13.49 -7.46
N MET A 316 0.72 -13.22 -6.20
CA MET A 316 -0.34 -13.08 -5.20
C MET A 316 -1.13 -11.78 -5.42
N ASP A 317 -2.47 -11.89 -5.34
CA ASP A 317 -3.41 -10.78 -5.34
C ASP A 317 -4.34 -10.93 -4.13
N LEU A 318 -4.25 -10.00 -3.18
CA LEU A 318 -5.05 -10.02 -1.94
C LEU A 318 -6.57 -9.92 -2.16
N LYS A 319 -7.01 -9.53 -3.36
CA LYS A 319 -8.43 -9.48 -3.73
C LYS A 319 -8.93 -10.81 -4.31
N LYS A 320 -8.01 -11.71 -4.71
CA LYS A 320 -8.33 -12.95 -5.42
C LYS A 320 -7.92 -14.16 -4.59
N PRO A 321 -8.85 -14.81 -3.85
CA PRO A 321 -8.58 -16.05 -3.15
C PRO A 321 -8.01 -17.12 -4.09
N GLY A 322 -7.04 -17.90 -3.60
CA GLY A 322 -6.33 -18.92 -4.38
C GLY A 322 -5.18 -18.39 -5.24
N SER A 323 -5.01 -17.06 -5.39
CA SER A 323 -3.82 -16.51 -6.02
C SER A 323 -2.59 -16.75 -5.14
N PHE A 324 -1.46 -17.03 -5.76
CA PHE A 324 -0.23 -17.36 -5.04
C PHE A 324 1.02 -16.82 -5.74
N ALA A 325 2.10 -16.73 -4.99
CA ALA A 325 3.44 -16.45 -5.48
C ALA A 325 4.44 -17.39 -4.80
N LEU A 326 5.35 -17.95 -5.58
CA LEU A 326 6.45 -18.78 -5.12
C LEU A 326 7.77 -18.14 -5.52
N SER A 327 8.82 -18.35 -4.73
CA SER A 327 10.18 -18.00 -5.12
C SER A 327 11.19 -18.92 -4.46
N LEU A 328 12.33 -19.08 -5.14
CA LEU A 328 13.51 -19.77 -4.67
C LEU A 328 14.73 -18.95 -5.08
N ALA A 329 15.61 -18.66 -4.13
CA ALA A 329 16.84 -17.91 -4.38
C ALA A 329 18.01 -18.50 -3.58
N TYR A 330 19.18 -18.50 -4.17
CA TYR A 330 20.45 -18.70 -3.46
C TYR A 330 20.96 -17.32 -2.99
N ASN A 331 21.50 -17.28 -1.79
CA ASN A 331 21.98 -16.08 -1.14
C ASN A 331 23.40 -16.32 -0.59
N ASP A 332 24.25 -15.30 -0.73
CA ASP A 332 25.62 -15.27 -0.24
C ASP A 332 25.86 -13.85 0.30
N VAL A 333 26.08 -13.72 1.60
CA VAL A 333 26.08 -12.44 2.29
C VAL A 333 27.27 -12.36 3.25
N ASP A 334 28.15 -11.41 2.98
CA ASP A 334 29.29 -11.11 3.82
C ASP A 334 28.94 -10.12 4.93
N TYR A 335 29.65 -10.22 6.04
CA TYR A 335 29.54 -9.33 7.21
C TYR A 335 29.78 -7.85 6.84
N GLY A 336 30.80 -7.55 6.04
CA GLY A 336 31.20 -6.18 5.70
C GLY A 336 30.19 -5.42 4.85
N VAL A 337 29.12 -6.08 4.39
CA VAL A 337 28.03 -5.45 3.62
C VAL A 337 26.74 -5.38 4.42
N HIS A 338 26.51 -6.33 5.32
CA HIS A 338 25.24 -6.45 6.03
C HIS A 338 25.23 -5.61 7.31
N PHE A 339 24.33 -4.63 7.41
CA PHE A 339 24.12 -3.82 8.60
C PHE A 339 22.74 -3.99 9.26
N GLY A 340 21.99 -5.02 8.85
CA GLY A 340 20.68 -5.35 9.41
C GLY A 340 19.52 -4.74 8.68
N GLY A 341 18.31 -4.91 9.21
CA GLY A 341 17.09 -4.37 8.64
C GLY A 341 16.59 -5.10 7.40
N THR A 342 16.88 -6.38 7.27
CA THR A 342 16.47 -7.23 6.15
C THR A 342 14.95 -7.37 6.02
N GLY A 343 14.47 -7.54 4.80
CA GLY A 343 13.09 -7.91 4.49
C GLY A 343 12.75 -9.39 4.61
N LEU A 344 13.76 -10.26 4.82
CA LEU A 344 13.55 -11.68 5.10
C LEU A 344 12.77 -11.87 6.41
N GLN A 345 11.97 -12.90 6.48
CA GLN A 345 11.19 -13.23 7.68
C GLN A 345 11.88 -14.27 8.57
N THR A 346 12.85 -15.01 8.04
CA THR A 346 13.78 -15.85 8.79
C THR A 346 14.90 -15.00 9.41
N ASP A 347 15.60 -15.53 10.41
CA ASP A 347 16.63 -14.81 11.14
C ASP A 347 18.07 -15.18 10.73
N VAL A 348 18.22 -15.86 9.60
CA VAL A 348 19.55 -16.37 9.17
C VAL A 348 20.62 -15.28 9.05
N LEU A 349 20.24 -14.06 8.61
CA LEU A 349 21.18 -12.94 8.52
C LEU A 349 21.54 -12.32 9.90
N SER A 350 20.81 -12.67 10.97
CA SER A 350 21.15 -12.21 12.32
C SER A 350 22.48 -12.77 12.81
N GLN A 351 22.99 -13.82 12.19
CA GLN A 351 24.31 -14.39 12.48
C GLN A 351 25.44 -13.40 12.16
N LEU A 352 25.23 -12.53 11.17
CA LEU A 352 26.19 -11.49 10.78
C LEU A 352 26.19 -10.26 11.72
N THR A 353 25.15 -10.08 12.55
CA THR A 353 24.98 -8.86 13.37
C THR A 353 24.82 -9.11 14.86
N ASN A 354 24.67 -10.34 15.29
CA ASN A 354 24.41 -10.68 16.69
C ASN A 354 25.41 -11.68 17.25
N LYS A 355 26.62 -11.19 17.52
CA LYS A 355 27.74 -11.96 18.09
C LYS A 355 27.38 -12.71 19.39
N ALA A 356 26.55 -12.10 20.24
CA ALA A 356 26.18 -12.69 21.53
C ALA A 356 25.31 -13.95 21.39
N THR A 357 24.57 -14.10 20.29
CA THR A 357 23.63 -15.21 20.10
C THR A 357 24.15 -16.26 19.11
N TYR A 358 24.87 -15.83 18.08
CA TYR A 358 25.25 -16.68 16.94
C TYR A 358 26.76 -16.82 16.72
N GLY A 359 27.59 -16.06 17.43
CA GLY A 359 29.05 -16.00 17.19
C GLY A 359 29.42 -14.98 16.12
N ASP A 360 30.65 -15.07 15.63
CA ASP A 360 31.27 -14.12 14.70
C ASP A 360 31.28 -14.67 13.27
N ALA A 361 30.13 -14.84 12.64
CA ALA A 361 30.07 -15.26 11.24
C ALA A 361 30.59 -14.15 10.32
N TRP A 362 31.52 -14.48 9.42
CA TRP A 362 32.02 -13.57 8.40
C TRP A 362 31.25 -13.61 7.10
N ASN A 363 30.67 -14.76 6.80
CA ASN A 363 29.81 -14.99 5.64
C ASN A 363 28.68 -15.93 6.02
N VAL A 364 27.51 -15.76 5.39
CA VAL A 364 26.39 -16.68 5.48
C VAL A 364 25.85 -16.97 4.09
N THR A 365 25.82 -18.25 3.73
CA THR A 365 25.17 -18.72 2.50
C THR A 365 23.95 -19.58 2.81
N PHE A 366 22.94 -19.50 1.95
CA PHE A 366 21.70 -20.30 2.12
C PHE A 366 20.81 -20.26 0.89
N TRP A 367 20.00 -21.28 0.74
CA TRP A 367 18.83 -21.23 -0.14
C TRP A 367 17.62 -20.69 0.61
N ASN A 368 16.82 -19.83 -0.04
CA ASN A 368 15.59 -19.28 0.53
C ASN A 368 14.40 -19.58 -0.37
N ALA A 369 13.46 -20.38 0.13
CA ALA A 369 12.19 -20.68 -0.52
C ALA A 369 11.06 -19.90 0.14
N MET A 370 10.24 -19.20 -0.64
CA MET A 370 9.08 -18.45 -0.14
C MET A 370 7.81 -18.87 -0.87
N ALA A 371 6.71 -18.89 -0.15
CA ALA A 371 5.37 -19.11 -0.67
C ALA A 371 4.37 -18.17 -0.02
N ASP A 372 3.62 -17.44 -0.84
CA ASP A 372 2.51 -16.60 -0.43
C ASP A 372 1.23 -17.08 -1.10
N VAL A 373 0.15 -17.23 -0.34
CA VAL A 373 -1.15 -17.68 -0.86
C VAL A 373 -2.28 -16.85 -0.26
N THR A 374 -3.10 -16.23 -1.09
CA THR A 374 -4.31 -15.53 -0.65
C THR A 374 -5.39 -16.55 -0.31
N LEU A 375 -5.77 -16.64 0.97
CA LEU A 375 -6.80 -17.55 1.46
C LEU A 375 -8.20 -16.94 1.31
N GLN A 376 -8.33 -15.66 1.68
CA GLN A 376 -9.54 -14.86 1.55
C GLN A 376 -9.14 -13.42 1.16
N LYS A 377 -10.10 -12.60 0.77
CA LYS A 377 -9.82 -11.17 0.53
C LYS A 377 -9.10 -10.57 1.74
N ASN A 378 -7.93 -10.00 1.50
CA ASN A 378 -7.07 -9.38 2.50
C ASN A 378 -6.49 -10.33 3.58
N VAL A 379 -6.57 -11.65 3.38
CA VAL A 379 -6.00 -12.68 4.27
C VAL A 379 -5.10 -13.58 3.46
N TYR A 380 -3.83 -13.72 3.87
CA TYR A 380 -2.88 -14.58 3.18
C TYR A 380 -1.99 -15.34 4.14
N LEU A 381 -1.60 -16.53 3.71
CA LEU A 381 -0.56 -17.34 4.32
C LEU A 381 0.77 -16.99 3.67
N HIS A 382 1.79 -16.79 4.49
CA HIS A 382 3.18 -16.67 4.07
C HIS A 382 3.98 -17.80 4.73
N ALA A 383 4.82 -18.45 3.97
CA ALA A 383 5.80 -19.42 4.44
C ALA A 383 7.18 -19.09 3.85
N GLU A 384 8.21 -19.16 4.66
CA GLU A 384 9.60 -18.94 4.25
C GLU A 384 10.47 -20.01 4.90
N TYR A 385 11.38 -20.59 4.12
CA TYR A 385 12.32 -21.60 4.56
C TYR A 385 13.72 -21.30 4.02
N ALA A 386 14.63 -21.00 4.91
CA ALA A 386 16.05 -20.89 4.64
C ALA A 386 16.71 -22.23 5.00
N PHE A 387 17.33 -22.85 4.02
CA PHE A 387 17.91 -24.19 4.15
C PHE A 387 19.29 -24.26 3.49
N ASP A 388 20.04 -25.32 3.83
CA ASP A 388 21.44 -25.46 3.43
C ASP A 388 22.25 -24.24 3.90
N VAL A 389 22.01 -23.88 5.17
CA VAL A 389 22.61 -22.70 5.79
C VAL A 389 24.02 -23.03 6.22
N ASP A 390 24.98 -22.26 5.71
CA ASP A 390 26.39 -22.33 6.11
C ASP A 390 26.83 -20.96 6.60
N ALA A 391 27.54 -20.92 7.73
CA ALA A 391 28.06 -19.70 8.34
C ALA A 391 29.55 -19.87 8.60
N GLU A 392 30.38 -19.18 7.82
CA GLU A 392 31.81 -19.27 7.88
C GLU A 392 32.34 -18.60 9.16
N ASP A 393 33.26 -19.30 9.85
CA ASP A 393 33.89 -18.90 11.11
C ASP A 393 32.93 -18.60 12.28
N SER A 394 31.73 -19.18 12.23
CA SER A 394 30.78 -19.09 13.34
C SER A 394 31.16 -20.03 14.48
N ASP A 395 31.08 -19.53 15.73
CA ASP A 395 31.24 -20.37 16.93
C ASP A 395 30.11 -21.40 17.13
N THR A 396 29.01 -21.25 16.37
CA THR A 396 27.85 -22.12 16.42
C THR A 396 27.47 -22.60 15.03
N ASP A 397 27.16 -23.90 14.91
CA ASP A 397 26.61 -24.45 13.67
C ASP A 397 25.30 -23.72 13.32
N ALA A 398 25.33 -23.03 12.19
CA ALA A 398 24.13 -22.42 11.63
C ALA A 398 23.14 -23.50 11.21
N LYS A 399 21.87 -23.31 11.54
CA LYS A 399 20.82 -24.27 11.21
C LYS A 399 19.80 -23.65 10.27
N ASP A 400 19.13 -24.51 9.55
CA ASP A 400 17.98 -24.14 8.76
C ASP A 400 16.96 -23.38 9.62
N ALA A 401 16.37 -22.35 9.03
CA ALA A 401 15.35 -21.53 9.70
C ALA A 401 14.09 -21.45 8.85
N TRP A 402 12.95 -21.42 9.51
CA TRP A 402 11.68 -21.29 8.78
C TRP A 402 10.63 -20.51 9.57
N ASN A 403 9.68 -19.94 8.86
CA ASN A 403 8.50 -19.39 9.47
C ASN A 403 7.25 -19.66 8.63
N VAL A 404 6.12 -19.69 9.32
CA VAL A 404 4.79 -19.67 8.71
C VAL A 404 3.98 -18.59 9.41
N SER A 405 3.33 -17.73 8.65
CA SER A 405 2.53 -16.66 9.21
C SER A 405 1.19 -16.48 8.49
N LEU A 406 0.15 -16.24 9.27
CA LEU A 406 -1.15 -15.82 8.78
C LEU A 406 -1.24 -14.30 8.92
N ASN A 407 -1.52 -13.65 7.80
CA ASN A 407 -1.46 -12.20 7.67
C ASN A 407 -2.82 -11.64 7.25
N TYR A 408 -3.21 -10.54 7.87
CA TYR A 408 -4.46 -9.82 7.65
C TYR A 408 -4.16 -8.38 7.27
N LYS A 409 -4.87 -7.84 6.28
CA LYS A 409 -4.84 -6.42 5.89
C LYS A 409 -6.21 -5.78 6.07
N PHE A 410 -6.28 -4.57 6.62
CA PHE A 410 -7.53 -3.83 6.82
C PHE A 410 -7.36 -2.32 6.64
#